data_fa63a0c4f4c972c5888b5681e95ebbbd
#
_entry.id   fa63a0c4f4c972c5888b5681e95ebbbd
#
_cell.length_a   1.000
_cell.length_b   1.000
_cell.length_c   1.000
_cell.angle_alpha   90.00
_cell.angle_beta   90.00
_cell.angle_gamma   90.00
#
_symmetry.space_group_name_H-M   'P 1'
#
loop_
_entity.id
_entity.type
_entity.pdbx_description
1 polymer ?
#
loop_
_entity_poly.entity_id
_entity_poly.type
_entity_poly.pdbx_seq_one_letter_code
_entity_poly.pdbx_strand_id
1 'polypeptide(L)'
;MKKPLKSLLLASSIAALLAAPSISTANSGVEKLSQNPANWATWGGNYAGTRYSELNQINASNVKTLQPAWSFSTGVLRGHEGGPLVIDDIIYIHTPFPNTVYALDQKTQAVIWEYTPTQDADVTIPVMCCDTVNRGLAYGEGKIFLQQSDTVLTALDAKTGKRVWSVQNGDPKLGMTNTNAPIVVKDKVLTGISGGEFGVRGFLAAYDINTGKLAWKGYSVGPDAGTLINPDKTTTWKDGKIEKVGKESSTSTWQGDQWKIGGGTTWGWYSYDPKLNLVYYGSGNPSTWNPVQRPGDNKWTMSLWARDADTGEVKWVYQMTPHDEWDFDGINETVLVDQEVKGKMHKTIVHFDRNGFGYTLDRETGELLVAEKFDASVNWASHVDMKSGRPEVVSKYSTEQNGADVNSQGICPAALGSKNQQPVSYSPKTGLFYISGNHLCMDYEPFEVSYTAGQPYVGATLNMMPAGADVMTGKADGTTNLGQFTAFDAKTGKIIWSNKEQFSVWSGSVATAGDIVFYGTLEGYLKAVDAKTGKELYKFKTPSGIIGNVNTWSYNGKQYVGVLSGIGGWAGIGIAAGLDDGTDKSSTEGLGAVGAYRSLSSYTKLGGTLTVFALPN
;
A
#
# COMPACT_ATOMS: atom_id res chain seq x y z
N MET A 1 -43.48 -83.71 14.08
CA MET A 1 -43.60 -82.67 13.07
C MET A 1 -43.04 -81.40 13.68
N LYS A 2 -41.77 -81.01 13.41
CA LYS A 2 -41.12 -79.82 13.89
C LYS A 2 -40.80 -78.94 12.68
N LYS A 3 -41.35 -77.69 12.62
CA LYS A 3 -41.01 -76.67 11.63
C LYS A 3 -39.75 -75.94 12.08
N PRO A 4 -38.84 -75.60 11.14
CA PRO A 4 -37.66 -74.80 11.53
C PRO A 4 -37.95 -73.30 11.45
N LEU A 5 -37.42 -72.58 12.43
CA LEU A 5 -37.36 -71.10 12.53
C LEU A 5 -36.35 -70.57 11.53
N LYS A 6 -36.78 -69.64 10.69
CA LYS A 6 -35.87 -68.82 9.85
C LYS A 6 -35.40 -67.62 10.62
N SER A 7 -34.08 -67.52 10.89
CA SER A 7 -33.41 -66.36 11.41
C SER A 7 -33.23 -65.35 10.27
N LEU A 8 -33.77 -64.12 10.48
CA LEU A 8 -33.51 -62.95 9.64
C LEU A 8 -32.23 -62.26 10.18
N LEU A 9 -31.19 -62.25 9.37
CA LEU A 9 -30.01 -61.39 9.59
C LEU A 9 -30.31 -60.00 9.05
N LEU A 10 -30.40 -59.00 9.96
CA LEU A 10 -30.41 -57.59 9.60
C LEU A 10 -28.96 -57.15 9.38
N ALA A 11 -28.61 -56.82 8.13
CA ALA A 11 -27.34 -56.17 7.80
C ALA A 11 -27.49 -54.66 8.00
N SER A 12 -26.88 -54.15 9.07
CA SER A 12 -26.76 -52.70 9.30
C SER A 12 -25.64 -52.13 8.44
N SER A 13 -25.98 -51.44 7.36
CA SER A 13 -25.04 -50.67 6.55
C SER A 13 -24.72 -49.35 7.28
N ILE A 14 -23.56 -49.28 7.89
CA ILE A 14 -22.99 -48.02 8.40
C ILE A 14 -22.48 -47.22 7.17
N ALA A 15 -23.24 -46.25 6.72
CA ALA A 15 -22.76 -45.25 5.77
C ALA A 15 -21.81 -44.32 6.50
N ALA A 16 -20.50 -44.51 6.31
CA ALA A 16 -19.50 -43.55 6.71
C ALA A 16 -19.62 -42.31 5.81
N LEU A 17 -20.23 -41.24 6.30
CA LEU A 17 -20.13 -39.92 5.68
C LEU A 17 -18.67 -39.51 5.78
N LEU A 18 -17.93 -39.65 4.68
CA LEU A 18 -16.68 -38.95 4.46
C LEU A 18 -17.01 -37.43 4.37
N ALA A 19 -16.81 -36.71 5.46
CA ALA A 19 -16.78 -35.25 5.44
C ALA A 19 -15.59 -34.86 4.54
N ALA A 20 -15.88 -34.49 3.30
CA ALA A 20 -14.90 -33.79 2.48
C ALA A 20 -14.47 -32.53 3.24
N PRO A 21 -13.16 -32.23 3.32
CA PRO A 21 -12.75 -30.97 3.91
C PRO A 21 -13.43 -29.87 3.10
N SER A 22 -14.24 -29.07 3.76
CA SER A 22 -14.77 -27.83 3.18
C SER A 22 -13.56 -26.96 2.86
N ILE A 23 -13.23 -26.82 1.58
CA ILE A 23 -12.29 -25.80 1.12
C ILE A 23 -12.93 -24.49 1.54
N SER A 24 -12.36 -23.87 2.58
CA SER A 24 -12.79 -22.56 3.05
C SER A 24 -12.50 -21.57 1.92
N THR A 25 -13.55 -21.19 1.21
CA THR A 25 -13.47 -20.15 0.17
C THR A 25 -13.13 -18.79 0.79
N ALA A 26 -12.63 -17.86 -0.04
CA ALA A 26 -12.52 -16.43 0.31
C ALA A 26 -13.78 -15.94 1.03
N ASN A 27 -13.70 -14.81 1.77
CA ASN A 27 -14.94 -14.25 2.35
C ASN A 27 -15.94 -14.03 1.22
N SER A 28 -16.90 -14.95 1.11
CA SER A 28 -17.81 -15.02 -0.04
C SER A 28 -18.66 -13.76 -0.19
N GLY A 29 -18.88 -13.03 0.92
CA GLY A 29 -19.58 -11.74 0.91
C GLY A 29 -18.76 -10.66 0.22
N VAL A 30 -17.48 -10.49 0.60
CA VAL A 30 -16.59 -9.48 0.00
C VAL A 30 -16.30 -9.80 -1.46
N GLU A 31 -16.04 -11.06 -1.80
CA GLU A 31 -15.79 -11.47 -3.17
C GLU A 31 -17.00 -11.20 -4.08
N LYS A 32 -18.20 -11.55 -3.64
CA LYS A 32 -19.45 -11.28 -4.37
C LYS A 32 -19.69 -9.78 -4.56
N LEU A 33 -19.46 -8.97 -3.52
CA LEU A 33 -19.59 -7.51 -3.60
C LEU A 33 -18.60 -6.93 -4.61
N SER A 34 -17.35 -7.40 -4.60
CA SER A 34 -16.30 -6.94 -5.53
C SER A 34 -16.55 -7.33 -6.99
N GLN A 35 -17.36 -8.36 -7.25
CA GLN A 35 -17.78 -8.73 -8.61
C GLN A 35 -18.93 -7.85 -9.14
N ASN A 36 -19.61 -7.10 -8.26
CA ASN A 36 -20.66 -6.18 -8.66
C ASN A 36 -20.08 -4.76 -8.78
N PRO A 37 -19.98 -4.17 -10.00
CA PRO A 37 -19.39 -2.86 -10.20
C PRO A 37 -20.22 -1.70 -9.59
N ALA A 38 -21.40 -1.98 -9.03
CA ALA A 38 -22.13 -1.04 -8.19
C ALA A 38 -21.43 -0.78 -6.84
N ASN A 39 -20.53 -1.66 -6.42
CA ASN A 39 -19.80 -1.56 -5.17
C ASN A 39 -18.32 -1.20 -5.38
N TRP A 40 -17.69 -0.75 -4.30
CA TRP A 40 -16.25 -0.65 -4.13
C TRP A 40 -15.88 -1.21 -2.76
N ALA A 41 -15.80 -2.54 -2.66
CA ALA A 41 -15.85 -3.26 -1.38
C ALA A 41 -14.50 -3.44 -0.66
N THR A 42 -13.39 -3.16 -1.36
CA THR A 42 -12.02 -3.21 -0.80
C THR A 42 -11.23 -2.00 -1.25
N TRP A 43 -10.08 -1.72 -0.65
CA TRP A 43 -9.20 -0.63 -1.07
C TRP A 43 -8.85 -0.68 -2.58
N GLY A 44 -8.67 -1.88 -3.11
CA GLY A 44 -8.30 -2.15 -4.52
C GLY A 44 -9.47 -2.41 -5.45
N GLY A 45 -10.72 -2.30 -4.97
CA GLY A 45 -11.93 -2.70 -5.70
C GLY A 45 -12.18 -4.21 -5.65
N ASN A 46 -11.11 -5.01 -5.57
CA ASN A 46 -11.13 -6.47 -5.46
C ASN A 46 -9.89 -6.98 -4.69
N TYR A 47 -9.83 -8.27 -4.41
CA TYR A 47 -8.71 -8.91 -3.71
C TYR A 47 -7.38 -8.88 -4.49
N ALA A 48 -7.44 -8.78 -5.81
CA ALA A 48 -6.27 -8.70 -6.66
C ALA A 48 -5.63 -7.30 -6.70
N GLY A 49 -6.29 -6.30 -6.12
CA GLY A 49 -5.78 -4.92 -6.03
C GLY A 49 -5.71 -4.19 -7.38
N THR A 50 -6.51 -4.59 -8.38
CA THR A 50 -6.40 -4.06 -9.75
C THR A 50 -6.84 -2.62 -9.89
N ARG A 51 -7.67 -2.09 -8.99
CA ARG A 51 -8.26 -0.76 -9.09
C ARG A 51 -8.84 -0.48 -10.49
N TYR A 52 -9.51 -1.50 -11.02
CA TYR A 52 -10.20 -1.47 -12.30
C TYR A 52 -11.71 -1.65 -12.11
N SER A 53 -12.49 -0.85 -12.84
CA SER A 53 -13.94 -0.95 -12.86
C SER A 53 -14.46 -1.29 -14.25
N GLU A 54 -15.38 -2.24 -14.34
CA GLU A 54 -16.10 -2.58 -15.58
C GLU A 54 -17.11 -1.51 -16.02
N LEU A 55 -17.31 -0.45 -15.22
CA LEU A 55 -18.19 0.66 -15.58
C LEU A 55 -17.62 1.46 -16.75
N ASN A 56 -18.47 1.81 -17.72
CA ASN A 56 -18.11 2.53 -18.94
C ASN A 56 -19.08 3.66 -19.32
N GLN A 57 -20.04 3.99 -18.46
CA GLN A 57 -20.94 5.10 -18.69
C GLN A 57 -20.17 6.42 -18.80
N ILE A 58 -19.17 6.63 -17.91
CA ILE A 58 -18.19 7.70 -18.05
C ILE A 58 -17.03 7.14 -18.88
N ASN A 59 -16.74 7.80 -20.02
CA ASN A 59 -15.77 7.32 -20.99
C ASN A 59 -15.03 8.48 -21.68
N ALA A 60 -14.06 8.17 -22.52
CA ALA A 60 -13.21 9.16 -23.20
C ALA A 60 -13.99 10.22 -24.02
N SER A 61 -15.19 9.90 -24.53
CA SER A 61 -15.98 10.83 -25.33
C SER A 61 -16.77 11.86 -24.50
N ASN A 62 -17.17 11.50 -23.26
CA ASN A 62 -18.08 12.30 -22.45
C ASN A 62 -17.49 12.79 -21.12
N VAL A 63 -16.33 12.29 -20.68
CA VAL A 63 -15.72 12.67 -19.39
C VAL A 63 -15.50 14.17 -19.25
N LYS A 64 -15.35 14.91 -20.35
CA LYS A 64 -15.21 16.37 -20.33
C LYS A 64 -16.43 17.10 -19.75
N THR A 65 -17.59 16.44 -19.68
CA THR A 65 -18.83 17.00 -19.11
C THR A 65 -19.07 16.56 -17.66
N LEU A 66 -18.14 15.79 -17.08
CA LEU A 66 -18.22 15.34 -15.70
C LEU A 66 -18.26 16.54 -14.73
N GLN A 67 -19.15 16.51 -13.76
CA GLN A 67 -19.33 17.60 -12.81
C GLN A 67 -19.57 17.07 -11.38
N PRO A 68 -19.27 17.86 -10.34
CA PRO A 68 -19.67 17.51 -8.98
C PRO A 68 -21.19 17.31 -8.90
N ALA A 69 -21.60 16.16 -8.37
CA ALA A 69 -23.01 15.87 -8.07
C ALA A 69 -23.35 16.33 -6.65
N TRP A 70 -22.44 16.09 -5.71
CA TRP A 70 -22.55 16.53 -4.32
C TRP A 70 -21.19 16.43 -3.60
N SER A 71 -21.11 16.99 -2.41
CA SER A 71 -19.92 16.91 -1.56
C SER A 71 -20.32 16.77 -0.09
N PHE A 72 -19.38 16.22 0.72
CA PHE A 72 -19.50 16.06 2.16
C PHE A 72 -18.21 16.51 2.85
N SER A 73 -18.32 17.42 3.83
CA SER A 73 -17.19 17.84 4.66
C SER A 73 -16.98 16.87 5.81
N THR A 74 -15.76 16.37 5.98
CA THR A 74 -15.41 15.47 7.08
C THR A 74 -15.19 16.19 8.42
N GLY A 75 -15.07 17.53 8.39
CA GLY A 75 -14.75 18.32 9.59
C GLY A 75 -13.28 18.22 10.04
N VAL A 76 -12.44 17.42 9.39
CA VAL A 76 -11.02 17.24 9.72
C VAL A 76 -10.14 17.86 8.64
N LEU A 77 -9.36 18.89 9.01
CA LEU A 77 -8.49 19.65 8.09
C LEU A 77 -7.08 19.07 8.11
N ARG A 78 -6.89 17.90 7.52
CA ARG A 78 -5.63 17.15 7.48
C ARG A 78 -5.58 16.23 6.25
N GLY A 79 -4.48 15.50 6.08
CA GLY A 79 -4.24 14.60 4.96
C GLY A 79 -5.19 13.40 4.87
N HIS A 80 -6.03 13.32 3.84
CA HIS A 80 -6.98 12.22 3.59
C HIS A 80 -6.41 11.26 2.55
N GLU A 81 -5.66 10.23 2.97
CA GLU A 81 -5.00 9.27 2.07
C GLU A 81 -5.90 8.13 1.56
N GLY A 82 -7.01 7.86 2.23
CA GLY A 82 -7.90 6.78 1.84
C GLY A 82 -8.88 7.11 0.73
N GLY A 83 -9.74 6.17 0.45
CA GLY A 83 -10.86 6.32 -0.47
C GLY A 83 -12.16 5.75 0.13
N PRO A 84 -13.32 6.15 -0.38
CA PRO A 84 -14.60 5.64 0.11
C PRO A 84 -14.75 4.15 -0.17
N LEU A 85 -15.28 3.37 0.80
CA LEU A 85 -15.88 2.07 0.50
C LEU A 85 -17.35 2.28 0.15
N VAL A 86 -17.83 1.56 -0.85
CA VAL A 86 -19.23 1.62 -1.27
C VAL A 86 -19.80 0.23 -1.25
N ILE A 87 -20.79 0.02 -0.38
CA ILE A 87 -21.46 -1.26 -0.16
C ILE A 87 -22.98 -1.04 -0.29
N ASP A 88 -23.55 -1.52 -1.38
CA ASP A 88 -24.97 -1.36 -1.70
C ASP A 88 -25.39 0.12 -1.60
N ASP A 89 -26.27 0.50 -0.68
CA ASP A 89 -26.80 1.86 -0.55
C ASP A 89 -25.96 2.79 0.34
N ILE A 90 -24.81 2.33 0.87
CA ILE A 90 -24.04 3.05 1.88
C ILE A 90 -22.61 3.35 1.39
N ILE A 91 -22.19 4.60 1.59
CA ILE A 91 -20.80 5.03 1.42
C ILE A 91 -20.15 5.15 2.80
N TYR A 92 -19.06 4.43 3.02
CA TYR A 92 -18.26 4.55 4.23
C TYR A 92 -17.00 5.35 3.92
N ILE A 93 -16.76 6.39 4.71
CA ILE A 93 -15.55 7.21 4.65
C ILE A 93 -14.91 7.30 6.04
N HIS A 94 -13.64 7.61 6.05
CA HIS A 94 -12.85 7.76 7.27
C HIS A 94 -12.01 9.02 7.18
N THR A 95 -11.50 9.47 8.32
CA THR A 95 -10.61 10.62 8.40
C THR A 95 -9.20 10.19 8.85
N PRO A 96 -8.17 11.00 8.63
CA PRO A 96 -6.94 10.94 9.41
C PRO A 96 -7.28 11.06 10.90
N PHE A 97 -6.26 11.07 11.80
CA PHE A 97 -6.56 11.31 13.22
C PHE A 97 -7.58 12.45 13.38
N PRO A 98 -8.66 12.29 14.15
CA PRO A 98 -8.91 11.25 15.16
C PRO A 98 -9.55 9.95 14.65
N ASN A 99 -9.47 9.64 13.35
CA ASN A 99 -9.99 8.42 12.71
C ASN A 99 -11.52 8.28 12.80
N THR A 100 -12.23 9.36 12.60
CA THR A 100 -13.70 9.33 12.51
C THR A 100 -14.15 8.55 11.30
N VAL A 101 -15.17 7.72 11.47
CA VAL A 101 -15.84 6.96 10.40
C VAL A 101 -17.25 7.46 10.22
N TYR A 102 -17.64 7.72 8.99
CA TYR A 102 -19.01 8.09 8.61
C TYR A 102 -19.61 7.01 7.70
N ALA A 103 -20.87 6.69 7.92
CA ALA A 103 -21.71 5.98 6.94
C ALA A 103 -22.72 6.98 6.36
N LEU A 104 -22.69 7.13 5.04
CA LEU A 104 -23.56 8.06 4.31
C LEU A 104 -24.56 7.27 3.45
N ASP A 105 -25.81 7.68 3.48
CA ASP A 105 -26.86 7.16 2.59
C ASP A 105 -26.65 7.69 1.16
N GLN A 106 -26.54 6.81 0.18
CA GLN A 106 -26.28 7.23 -1.22
C GLN A 106 -27.41 8.04 -1.84
N LYS A 107 -28.66 7.81 -1.42
CA LYS A 107 -29.85 8.47 -1.97
C LYS A 107 -30.02 9.88 -1.43
N THR A 108 -29.85 10.07 -0.12
CA THR A 108 -30.13 11.32 0.58
C THR A 108 -28.89 12.12 0.92
N GLN A 109 -27.70 11.52 0.84
CA GLN A 109 -26.39 12.02 1.30
C GLN A 109 -26.34 12.32 2.82
N ALA A 110 -27.35 11.87 3.56
CA ALA A 110 -27.42 12.03 5.01
C ALA A 110 -26.45 11.10 5.72
N VAL A 111 -25.95 11.54 6.88
CA VAL A 111 -25.18 10.70 7.80
C VAL A 111 -26.16 9.71 8.46
N ILE A 112 -25.93 8.41 8.23
CA ILE A 112 -26.67 7.32 8.89
C ILE A 112 -26.14 7.15 10.31
N TRP A 113 -24.81 7.11 10.42
CA TRP A 113 -24.10 7.06 11.70
C TRP A 113 -22.68 7.62 11.56
N GLU A 114 -22.14 8.02 12.70
CA GLU A 114 -20.78 8.50 12.89
C GLU A 114 -20.15 7.77 14.08
N TYR A 115 -18.87 7.43 13.96
CA TYR A 115 -18.07 6.85 15.04
C TYR A 115 -16.73 7.56 15.13
N THR A 116 -16.41 8.13 16.27
CA THR A 116 -15.10 8.71 16.59
C THR A 116 -14.49 7.95 17.76
N PRO A 117 -13.35 7.28 17.58
CA PRO A 117 -12.68 6.60 18.69
C PRO A 117 -12.08 7.60 19.68
N THR A 118 -12.02 7.21 20.94
CA THR A 118 -11.25 7.95 21.96
C THR A 118 -9.81 7.49 21.91
N GLN A 119 -8.89 8.42 21.63
CA GLN A 119 -7.45 8.18 21.52
C GLN A 119 -6.70 9.24 22.32
N ASP A 120 -5.55 8.89 22.90
CA ASP A 120 -4.64 9.83 23.54
C ASP A 120 -3.76 10.51 22.49
N ALA A 121 -4.07 11.75 22.15
CA ALA A 121 -3.35 12.52 21.14
C ALA A 121 -1.89 12.78 21.52
N ASP A 122 -1.62 13.02 22.81
CA ASP A 122 -0.27 13.34 23.32
C ASP A 122 0.67 12.14 23.24
N VAL A 123 0.13 10.92 23.22
CA VAL A 123 0.90 9.68 23.08
C VAL A 123 0.96 9.23 21.63
N THR A 124 -0.14 9.40 20.87
CA THR A 124 -0.28 8.82 19.54
C THR A 124 0.38 9.68 18.45
N ILE A 125 0.10 11.00 18.44
CA ILE A 125 0.57 11.88 17.36
C ILE A 125 2.11 11.97 17.28
N PRO A 126 2.87 12.08 18.40
CA PRO A 126 4.33 12.18 18.33
C PRO A 126 5.05 10.99 17.69
N VAL A 127 4.40 9.81 17.61
CA VAL A 127 4.99 8.61 16.99
C VAL A 127 4.47 8.35 15.57
N MET A 128 3.68 9.27 15.02
CA MET A 128 3.27 9.25 13.61
C MET A 128 4.26 10.04 12.76
N CYS A 129 5.19 9.36 12.12
CA CYS A 129 6.32 9.94 11.39
C CYS A 129 5.94 11.05 10.39
N CYS A 130 5.00 10.74 9.50
CA CYS A 130 4.86 11.42 8.21
C CYS A 130 3.43 11.93 8.00
N ASP A 131 2.85 12.58 9.00
CA ASP A 131 1.47 13.03 9.14
C ASP A 131 0.54 11.97 9.77
N THR A 132 -0.62 12.44 10.24
CA THR A 132 -1.61 11.66 11.00
C THR A 132 -2.61 10.93 10.08
N VAL A 133 -2.14 10.47 8.94
CA VAL A 133 -2.95 9.86 7.87
C VAL A 133 -3.56 8.51 8.25
N ASN A 134 -4.63 8.14 7.55
CA ASN A 134 -5.25 6.81 7.58
C ASN A 134 -5.63 6.42 6.14
N ARG A 135 -5.31 5.18 5.73
CA ARG A 135 -5.45 4.73 4.32
C ARG A 135 -6.74 4.01 4.03
N GLY A 136 -7.57 3.71 5.05
CA GLY A 136 -8.86 3.14 4.72
C GLY A 136 -9.47 2.19 5.74
N LEU A 137 -10.64 1.74 5.36
CA LEU A 137 -11.46 0.78 6.07
C LEU A 137 -11.44 -0.57 5.36
N ALA A 138 -11.84 -1.63 6.06
CA ALA A 138 -12.24 -2.88 5.44
C ALA A 138 -13.69 -3.21 5.78
N TYR A 139 -14.33 -4.00 4.90
CA TYR A 139 -15.68 -4.53 5.10
C TYR A 139 -15.65 -6.05 5.09
N GLY A 140 -16.47 -6.67 5.91
CA GLY A 140 -16.73 -8.12 5.87
C GLY A 140 -17.79 -8.54 6.88
N GLU A 141 -18.65 -9.45 6.49
CA GLU A 141 -19.71 -10.04 7.34
C GLU A 141 -20.56 -9.00 8.09
N GLY A 142 -20.94 -7.92 7.40
CA GLY A 142 -21.76 -6.86 8.00
C GLY A 142 -21.02 -5.97 9.00
N LYS A 143 -19.70 -5.96 8.97
CA LYS A 143 -18.85 -5.14 9.84
C LYS A 143 -17.93 -4.22 9.04
N ILE A 144 -17.64 -3.05 9.59
CA ILE A 144 -16.58 -2.13 9.14
C ILE A 144 -15.42 -2.26 10.12
N PHE A 145 -14.23 -2.42 9.57
CA PHE A 145 -12.99 -2.51 10.35
C PHE A 145 -12.16 -1.25 10.17
N LEU A 146 -11.83 -0.63 11.29
CA LEU A 146 -10.99 0.55 11.39
C LEU A 146 -9.70 0.19 12.14
N GLN A 147 -8.56 0.42 11.50
CA GLN A 147 -7.28 0.44 12.19
C GLN A 147 -6.99 1.86 12.66
N GLN A 148 -6.97 2.08 13.96
CA GLN A 148 -6.76 3.40 14.56
C GLN A 148 -5.28 3.74 14.66
N SER A 149 -4.97 5.02 14.76
CA SER A 149 -3.59 5.51 14.90
C SER A 149 -2.89 5.03 16.18
N ASP A 150 -3.64 4.87 17.27
CA ASP A 150 -3.17 4.32 18.55
C ASP A 150 -3.01 2.79 18.54
N THR A 151 -3.02 2.19 17.37
CA THR A 151 -2.90 0.76 17.09
C THR A 151 -4.10 -0.10 17.49
N VAL A 152 -5.21 0.45 17.93
CA VAL A 152 -6.44 -0.32 18.19
C VAL A 152 -7.11 -0.70 16.87
N LEU A 153 -7.36 -1.99 16.66
CA LEU A 153 -8.22 -2.50 15.60
C LEU A 153 -9.65 -2.60 16.12
N THR A 154 -10.59 -1.91 15.48
CA THR A 154 -11.99 -1.86 15.90
C THR A 154 -12.90 -2.39 14.82
N ALA A 155 -13.86 -3.26 15.21
CA ALA A 155 -14.97 -3.71 14.38
C ALA A 155 -16.24 -2.96 14.78
N LEU A 156 -16.89 -2.36 13.78
CA LEU A 156 -18.17 -1.65 13.91
C LEU A 156 -19.24 -2.43 13.15
N ASP A 157 -20.44 -2.52 13.69
CA ASP A 157 -21.61 -2.97 12.94
C ASP A 157 -21.87 -2.01 11.76
N ALA A 158 -21.88 -2.51 10.55
CA ALA A 158 -21.93 -1.69 9.34
C ALA A 158 -23.21 -0.87 9.21
N LYS A 159 -24.34 -1.33 9.80
CA LYS A 159 -25.63 -0.64 9.72
C LYS A 159 -25.82 0.43 10.80
N THR A 160 -25.22 0.22 11.98
CA THR A 160 -25.50 1.04 13.15
C THR A 160 -24.31 1.81 13.69
N GLY A 161 -23.09 1.54 13.22
CA GLY A 161 -21.84 2.13 13.73
C GLY A 161 -21.48 1.70 15.16
N LYS A 162 -22.23 0.80 15.77
CA LYS A 162 -21.94 0.32 17.13
C LYS A 162 -20.70 -0.57 17.13
N ARG A 163 -19.81 -0.33 18.08
CA ARG A 163 -18.62 -1.16 18.26
C ARG A 163 -19.01 -2.60 18.66
N VAL A 164 -18.57 -3.57 17.87
CA VAL A 164 -18.77 -5.00 18.12
C VAL A 164 -17.65 -5.52 19.00
N TRP A 165 -16.40 -5.23 18.65
CA TRP A 165 -15.21 -5.55 19.42
C TRP A 165 -14.07 -4.58 19.10
N SER A 166 -13.04 -4.57 19.93
CA SER A 166 -11.78 -3.89 19.66
C SER A 166 -10.63 -4.64 20.31
N VAL A 167 -9.43 -4.56 19.70
CA VAL A 167 -8.22 -5.21 20.21
C VAL A 167 -6.99 -4.33 19.97
N GLN A 168 -6.07 -4.31 20.91
CA GLN A 168 -4.79 -3.61 20.80
C GLN A 168 -3.84 -4.43 19.91
N ASN A 169 -3.34 -3.84 18.81
CA ASN A 169 -2.39 -4.47 17.88
C ASN A 169 -0.92 -4.16 18.23
N GLY A 170 -0.64 -3.02 18.84
CA GLY A 170 0.68 -2.53 19.23
C GLY A 170 0.63 -1.59 20.43
N ASP A 171 1.76 -0.96 20.77
CA ASP A 171 1.87 0.02 21.87
C ASP A 171 2.52 1.32 21.39
N PRO A 172 1.77 2.43 21.34
CA PRO A 172 2.31 3.74 20.91
C PRO A 172 3.46 4.24 21.78
N LYS A 173 3.52 3.88 23.06
CA LYS A 173 4.64 4.24 23.95
C LYS A 173 5.97 3.63 23.52
N LEU A 174 5.93 2.59 22.67
CA LEU A 174 7.10 1.96 22.08
C LEU A 174 7.36 2.45 20.63
N GLY A 175 6.69 3.50 20.18
CA GLY A 175 6.81 4.03 18.81
C GLY A 175 5.91 3.34 17.78
N MET A 176 5.02 2.43 18.22
CA MET A 176 4.11 1.75 17.30
C MET A 176 2.91 2.61 16.95
N THR A 177 2.55 2.65 15.67
CA THR A 177 1.35 3.32 15.18
C THR A 177 0.77 2.57 13.98
N ASN A 178 -0.40 2.98 13.52
CA ASN A 178 -1.00 2.42 12.30
C ASN A 178 -1.55 3.51 11.40
N THR A 179 -1.26 3.38 10.12
CA THR A 179 -1.76 4.24 9.04
C THR A 179 -2.42 3.43 7.91
N ASN A 180 -2.32 2.10 7.96
CA ASN A 180 -2.78 1.19 6.92
C ASN A 180 -4.28 0.90 6.99
N ALA A 181 -4.87 0.57 5.83
CA ALA A 181 -6.17 -0.08 5.77
C ALA A 181 -6.03 -1.57 6.10
N PRO A 182 -6.87 -2.15 6.98
CA PRO A 182 -6.94 -3.59 7.15
C PRO A 182 -7.53 -4.28 5.90
N ILE A 183 -7.42 -5.61 5.83
CA ILE A 183 -8.10 -6.42 4.80
C ILE A 183 -8.84 -7.58 5.46
N VAL A 184 -10.06 -7.86 4.98
CA VAL A 184 -10.80 -9.06 5.38
C VAL A 184 -10.45 -10.20 4.44
N VAL A 185 -9.96 -11.31 4.99
CA VAL A 185 -9.64 -12.52 4.26
C VAL A 185 -10.28 -13.70 4.97
N LYS A 186 -11.24 -14.36 4.32
CA LYS A 186 -11.99 -15.47 4.89
C LYS A 186 -12.69 -15.05 6.20
N ASP A 187 -12.37 -15.69 7.29
CA ASP A 187 -12.87 -15.47 8.64
C ASP A 187 -11.94 -14.57 9.49
N LYS A 188 -11.03 -13.84 8.84
CA LYS A 188 -10.00 -13.04 9.51
C LYS A 188 -9.95 -11.61 9.01
N VAL A 189 -9.50 -10.73 9.89
CA VAL A 189 -9.08 -9.36 9.56
C VAL A 189 -7.57 -9.28 9.75
N LEU A 190 -6.86 -8.88 8.69
CA LEU A 190 -5.42 -8.74 8.70
C LEU A 190 -5.03 -7.27 8.78
N THR A 191 -4.03 -6.98 9.58
CA THR A 191 -3.45 -5.65 9.74
C THR A 191 -1.97 -5.71 10.10
N GLY A 192 -1.22 -4.72 9.66
CA GLY A 192 0.20 -4.58 9.95
C GLY A 192 0.49 -3.64 11.10
N ILE A 193 1.70 -3.06 11.07
CA ILE A 193 2.19 -2.08 12.03
C ILE A 193 3.12 -1.08 11.33
N SER A 194 3.12 0.18 11.78
CA SER A 194 4.06 1.24 11.42
C SER A 194 5.03 1.53 12.58
N GLY A 195 6.02 2.39 12.35
CA GLY A 195 6.97 2.87 13.34
C GLY A 195 8.41 2.42 13.09
N GLY A 196 8.78 2.17 11.82
CA GLY A 196 10.17 1.86 11.45
C GLY A 196 11.14 2.91 11.97
N GLU A 197 10.80 4.19 11.89
CA GLU A 197 11.57 5.33 12.37
C GLU A 197 11.73 5.39 13.90
N PHE A 198 11.08 4.48 14.62
CA PHE A 198 11.16 4.32 16.08
C PHE A 198 11.75 2.96 16.48
N GLY A 199 12.34 2.22 15.54
CA GLY A 199 12.90 0.89 15.81
C GLY A 199 11.84 -0.18 16.05
N VAL A 200 10.63 -0.01 15.56
CA VAL A 200 9.57 -1.01 15.70
C VAL A 200 9.88 -2.23 14.84
N ARG A 201 9.87 -3.40 15.46
CA ARG A 201 9.94 -4.68 14.75
C ARG A 201 8.63 -4.95 14.03
N GLY A 202 8.63 -4.90 12.70
CA GLY A 202 7.47 -5.04 11.85
C GLY A 202 6.83 -6.43 11.87
N PHE A 203 5.51 -6.49 11.69
CA PHE A 203 4.73 -7.73 11.61
C PHE A 203 3.44 -7.56 10.82
N LEU A 204 2.89 -8.67 10.35
CA LEU A 204 1.50 -8.80 9.91
C LEU A 204 0.77 -9.70 10.91
N ALA A 205 -0.42 -9.29 11.35
CA ALA A 205 -1.26 -10.03 12.27
C ALA A 205 -2.65 -10.29 11.68
N ALA A 206 -3.24 -11.43 12.02
CA ALA A 206 -4.59 -11.82 11.64
C ALA A 206 -5.45 -12.04 12.89
N TYR A 207 -6.63 -11.47 12.89
CA TYR A 207 -7.60 -11.56 13.97
C TYR A 207 -8.90 -12.20 13.49
N ASP A 208 -9.51 -13.03 14.32
CA ASP A 208 -10.83 -13.60 14.04
C ASP A 208 -11.87 -12.49 13.81
N ILE A 209 -12.59 -12.55 12.70
CA ILE A 209 -13.50 -11.49 12.23
C ILE A 209 -14.67 -11.21 13.19
N ASN A 210 -15.07 -12.19 14.00
CA ASN A 210 -16.22 -12.09 14.90
C ASN A 210 -15.84 -11.70 16.33
N THR A 211 -14.65 -12.09 16.77
CA THR A 211 -14.24 -11.95 18.18
C THR A 211 -13.06 -11.01 18.41
N GLY A 212 -12.30 -10.67 17.36
CA GLY A 212 -11.05 -9.92 17.50
C GLY A 212 -9.91 -10.72 18.15
N LYS A 213 -10.09 -12.04 18.35
CA LYS A 213 -9.03 -12.88 18.92
C LYS A 213 -7.90 -13.08 17.91
N LEU A 214 -6.66 -12.92 18.36
CA LEU A 214 -5.48 -13.16 17.52
C LEU A 214 -5.46 -14.62 17.01
N ALA A 215 -5.42 -14.79 15.70
CA ALA A 215 -5.27 -16.08 15.04
C ALA A 215 -3.79 -16.41 14.81
N TRP A 216 -3.04 -15.48 14.22
CA TRP A 216 -1.59 -15.58 14.05
C TRP A 216 -0.94 -14.19 13.93
N LYS A 217 0.37 -14.14 14.23
CA LYS A 217 1.22 -12.95 14.04
C LYS A 217 2.57 -13.40 13.50
N GLY A 218 2.97 -12.89 12.32
CA GLY A 218 4.24 -13.16 11.68
C GLY A 218 5.09 -11.91 11.57
N TYR A 219 6.26 -11.90 12.21
CA TYR A 219 7.21 -10.80 12.11
C TYR A 219 7.93 -10.78 10.74
N SER A 220 8.43 -9.62 10.34
CA SER A 220 9.24 -9.46 9.13
C SER A 220 10.71 -9.82 9.34
N VAL A 221 11.21 -9.71 10.56
CA VAL A 221 12.61 -9.94 10.92
C VAL A 221 12.72 -10.77 12.19
N GLY A 222 13.86 -11.45 12.40
CA GLY A 222 14.14 -12.23 13.60
C GLY A 222 14.04 -13.74 13.40
N PRO A 223 13.98 -14.53 14.50
CA PRO A 223 14.01 -15.99 14.45
C PRO A 223 12.86 -16.60 13.63
N ASP A 224 13.11 -17.76 13.00
CA ASP A 224 12.16 -18.47 12.14
C ASP A 224 10.80 -18.70 12.82
N ALA A 225 10.79 -19.04 14.12
CA ALA A 225 9.56 -19.22 14.88
C ALA A 225 8.70 -17.94 14.97
N GLY A 226 9.32 -16.77 15.03
CA GLY A 226 8.61 -15.49 15.08
C GLY A 226 8.20 -14.98 13.72
N THR A 227 8.99 -15.25 12.69
CA THR A 227 8.68 -14.88 11.30
C THR A 227 7.68 -15.83 10.64
N LEU A 228 7.42 -16.98 11.25
CA LEU A 228 6.64 -18.10 10.69
C LEU A 228 7.26 -18.61 9.38
N ILE A 229 8.58 -18.53 9.26
CA ILE A 229 9.36 -19.14 8.19
C ILE A 229 9.56 -20.62 8.51
N ASN A 230 9.26 -21.47 7.54
CA ASN A 230 9.61 -22.88 7.60
C ASN A 230 10.87 -23.09 6.75
N PRO A 231 12.07 -23.32 7.34
CA PRO A 231 13.33 -23.34 6.60
C PRO A 231 13.41 -24.45 5.53
N ASP A 232 12.58 -25.50 5.68
CA ASP A 232 12.54 -26.62 4.74
C ASP A 232 11.49 -26.47 3.64
N LYS A 233 10.59 -25.46 3.74
CA LYS A 233 9.50 -25.23 2.79
C LYS A 233 9.52 -23.84 2.17
N THR A 234 9.76 -22.78 2.99
CA THR A 234 9.80 -21.40 2.52
C THR A 234 10.90 -21.21 1.48
N THR A 235 10.57 -20.54 0.39
CA THR A 235 11.47 -20.33 -0.75
C THR A 235 11.75 -18.85 -1.01
N THR A 236 12.81 -18.61 -1.78
CA THR A 236 13.20 -17.31 -2.32
C THR A 236 13.80 -17.48 -3.70
N TRP A 237 13.80 -16.43 -4.51
CA TRP A 237 14.55 -16.37 -5.76
C TRP A 237 16.05 -16.14 -5.48
N LYS A 238 16.89 -17.01 -5.99
CA LYS A 238 18.35 -16.89 -5.84
C LYS A 238 19.08 -17.70 -6.92
N ASP A 239 20.14 -17.15 -7.49
CA ASP A 239 20.99 -17.79 -8.47
C ASP A 239 20.26 -18.37 -9.70
N GLY A 240 19.19 -17.66 -10.14
CA GLY A 240 18.40 -18.04 -11.31
C GLY A 240 17.40 -19.18 -11.07
N LYS A 241 17.07 -19.49 -9.81
CA LYS A 241 16.13 -20.55 -9.43
C LYS A 241 15.44 -20.28 -8.10
N ILE A 242 14.42 -21.04 -7.84
CA ILE A 242 13.74 -21.07 -6.55
C ILE A 242 14.54 -21.95 -5.59
N GLU A 243 15.02 -21.36 -4.50
CA GLU A 243 15.76 -22.05 -3.43
C GLU A 243 15.05 -21.91 -2.08
N LYS A 244 15.32 -22.86 -1.17
CA LYS A 244 14.87 -22.75 0.22
C LYS A 244 15.69 -21.68 0.94
N VAL A 245 15.02 -20.92 1.82
CA VAL A 245 15.71 -19.85 2.57
C VAL A 245 16.71 -20.39 3.60
N GLY A 246 16.52 -21.63 4.09
CA GLY A 246 17.35 -22.23 5.15
C GLY A 246 17.00 -21.74 6.55
N LYS A 247 17.69 -22.31 7.55
CA LYS A 247 17.44 -22.00 8.96
C LYS A 247 17.95 -20.61 9.32
N GLU A 248 17.15 -19.92 10.14
CA GLU A 248 17.47 -18.61 10.70
C GLU A 248 17.91 -17.61 9.62
N SER A 249 17.24 -17.69 8.46
CA SER A 249 17.59 -16.91 7.26
C SER A 249 17.52 -15.40 7.47
N SER A 250 16.69 -14.93 8.42
CA SER A 250 16.65 -13.52 8.81
C SER A 250 17.80 -13.21 9.77
N THR A 251 17.86 -13.83 10.95
CA THR A 251 18.81 -13.50 12.02
C THR A 251 20.26 -13.64 11.59
N SER A 252 20.58 -14.58 10.68
CA SER A 252 21.94 -14.77 10.13
C SER A 252 22.49 -13.56 9.35
N THR A 253 21.65 -12.58 9.02
CA THR A 253 22.01 -11.38 8.25
C THR A 253 21.96 -10.10 9.09
N TRP A 254 21.86 -10.23 10.40
CA TRP A 254 21.88 -9.14 11.36
C TRP A 254 23.04 -9.30 12.33
N GLN A 255 23.62 -8.19 12.76
CA GLN A 255 24.64 -8.21 13.80
C GLN A 255 23.97 -8.35 15.18
N GLY A 256 24.25 -9.44 15.90
CA GLY A 256 23.69 -9.69 17.23
C GLY A 256 22.17 -9.62 17.25
N ASP A 257 21.64 -8.80 18.15
CA ASP A 257 20.20 -8.67 18.41
C ASP A 257 19.54 -7.46 17.73
N GLN A 258 20.20 -6.81 16.79
CA GLN A 258 19.68 -5.61 16.12
C GLN A 258 18.34 -5.84 15.41
N TRP A 259 18.05 -7.07 14.98
CA TRP A 259 16.74 -7.44 14.44
C TRP A 259 15.57 -7.15 15.40
N LYS A 260 15.81 -7.02 16.71
CA LYS A 260 14.77 -6.69 17.70
C LYS A 260 14.21 -5.29 17.52
N ILE A 261 15.01 -4.39 16.98
CA ILE A 261 14.67 -3.01 16.65
C ILE A 261 14.82 -2.75 15.13
N GLY A 262 14.68 -3.81 14.34
CA GLY A 262 15.13 -3.90 12.95
C GLY A 262 14.13 -3.44 11.89
N GLY A 263 13.05 -2.75 12.22
CA GLY A 263 12.10 -2.27 11.20
C GLY A 263 11.35 -3.40 10.49
N GLY A 264 11.22 -3.31 9.17
CA GLY A 264 10.44 -4.24 8.37
C GLY A 264 8.93 -4.11 8.61
N THR A 265 8.47 -2.89 8.89
CA THR A 265 7.07 -2.57 9.17
C THR A 265 6.19 -2.82 7.95
N THR A 266 4.88 -3.00 8.14
CA THR A 266 3.97 -3.52 7.11
C THR A 266 2.73 -2.62 6.97
N TRP A 267 2.98 -1.32 6.90
CA TRP A 267 1.97 -0.26 6.89
C TRP A 267 1.34 0.03 5.50
N GLY A 268 1.65 -0.80 4.50
CA GLY A 268 1.14 -0.65 3.13
C GLY A 268 -0.19 -1.37 2.88
N TRP A 269 -0.31 -1.92 1.69
CA TRP A 269 -1.51 -2.58 1.20
C TRP A 269 -1.35 -4.09 1.15
N TYR A 270 -2.47 -4.80 1.19
CA TYR A 270 -2.50 -6.26 1.15
C TYR A 270 -3.38 -6.75 0.01
N SER A 271 -2.93 -7.74 -0.74
CA SER A 271 -3.74 -8.45 -1.74
C SER A 271 -3.86 -9.93 -1.37
N TYR A 272 -4.86 -10.61 -1.94
CA TYR A 272 -5.17 -12.00 -1.61
C TYR A 272 -5.53 -12.80 -2.86
N ASP A 273 -4.95 -13.98 -3.03
CA ASP A 273 -5.36 -14.95 -4.03
C ASP A 273 -6.16 -16.09 -3.37
N PRO A 274 -7.49 -16.13 -3.57
CA PRO A 274 -8.34 -17.15 -2.94
C PRO A 274 -8.08 -18.58 -3.46
N LYS A 275 -7.53 -18.72 -4.67
CA LYS A 275 -7.21 -20.04 -5.25
C LYS A 275 -5.95 -20.64 -4.67
N LEU A 276 -4.96 -19.80 -4.36
CA LEU A 276 -3.70 -20.20 -3.73
C LEU A 276 -3.76 -20.13 -2.21
N ASN A 277 -4.76 -19.47 -1.64
CA ASN A 277 -4.89 -19.14 -0.22
C ASN A 277 -3.70 -18.33 0.31
N LEU A 278 -3.18 -17.41 -0.50
CA LEU A 278 -2.00 -16.62 -0.18
C LEU A 278 -2.34 -15.13 -0.07
N VAL A 279 -1.86 -14.52 1.02
CA VAL A 279 -1.85 -13.06 1.21
C VAL A 279 -0.49 -12.54 0.79
N TYR A 280 -0.49 -11.45 0.02
CA TYR A 280 0.73 -10.78 -0.46
C TYR A 280 0.82 -9.36 0.10
N TYR A 281 2.02 -8.96 0.46
CA TYR A 281 2.31 -7.62 0.98
C TYR A 281 3.81 -7.34 0.96
N GLY A 282 4.18 -6.08 1.16
CA GLY A 282 5.55 -5.65 1.30
C GLY A 282 5.93 -5.34 2.75
N SER A 283 7.21 -5.46 3.08
CA SER A 283 7.79 -4.98 4.34
C SER A 283 8.74 -3.81 4.11
N GLY A 284 8.75 -2.88 5.05
CA GLY A 284 9.50 -1.63 4.99
C GLY A 284 10.98 -1.76 5.26
N ASN A 285 11.60 -0.62 5.42
CA ASN A 285 13.03 -0.44 5.63
C ASN A 285 13.55 -1.09 6.92
N PRO A 286 14.85 -1.36 7.02
CA PRO A 286 15.49 -1.66 8.29
C PRO A 286 15.72 -0.37 9.10
N SER A 287 15.45 -0.39 10.39
CA SER A 287 15.88 0.67 11.32
C SER A 287 17.35 0.45 11.71
N THR A 288 18.16 1.43 11.85
CA THR A 288 18.07 2.86 11.54
C THR A 288 18.32 3.12 10.05
N TRP A 289 18.16 4.38 9.60
CA TRP A 289 18.55 4.78 8.25
C TRP A 289 20.07 4.93 8.06
N ASN A 290 20.87 4.85 9.13
CA ASN A 290 22.32 4.74 9.06
C ASN A 290 22.74 3.26 8.82
N PRO A 291 23.14 2.89 7.60
CA PRO A 291 23.44 1.50 7.25
C PRO A 291 24.66 0.95 7.99
N VAL A 292 25.63 1.79 8.36
CA VAL A 292 26.84 1.42 9.09
C VAL A 292 26.53 0.82 10.46
N GLN A 293 25.42 1.25 11.09
CA GLN A 293 25.01 0.74 12.39
C GLN A 293 24.34 -0.65 12.36
N ARG A 294 23.99 -1.17 11.17
CA ARG A 294 23.29 -2.44 10.99
C ARG A 294 23.83 -3.26 9.81
N PRO A 295 25.10 -3.67 9.85
CA PRO A 295 25.72 -4.39 8.74
C PRO A 295 24.99 -5.69 8.38
N GLY A 296 25.09 -6.10 7.12
CA GLY A 296 24.48 -7.29 6.55
C GLY A 296 23.22 -6.99 5.74
N ASP A 297 22.65 -8.02 5.10
CA ASP A 297 21.47 -7.87 4.22
C ASP A 297 20.19 -7.43 4.94
N ASN A 298 20.13 -7.50 6.26
CA ASN A 298 18.99 -7.18 7.11
C ASN A 298 17.68 -7.87 6.69
N LYS A 299 17.78 -9.17 6.36
CA LYS A 299 16.62 -9.98 5.95
C LYS A 299 15.60 -10.12 7.08
N TRP A 300 14.31 -10.03 6.81
CA TRP A 300 13.63 -9.81 5.53
C TRP A 300 12.92 -8.45 5.54
N THR A 301 13.68 -7.37 5.72
CA THR A 301 13.21 -6.02 5.41
C THR A 301 13.18 -5.83 3.89
N MET A 302 12.51 -4.81 3.38
CA MET A 302 12.45 -4.49 1.94
C MET A 302 12.03 -5.68 1.07
N SER A 303 11.04 -6.46 1.54
CA SER A 303 10.71 -7.74 0.92
C SER A 303 9.25 -7.86 0.54
N LEU A 304 8.99 -8.56 -0.55
CA LEU A 304 7.67 -9.08 -0.89
C LEU A 304 7.46 -10.44 -0.21
N TRP A 305 6.28 -10.62 0.36
CA TRP A 305 5.89 -11.80 1.10
C TRP A 305 4.67 -12.47 0.50
N ALA A 306 4.66 -13.79 0.50
CA ALA A 306 3.48 -14.63 0.30
C ALA A 306 3.27 -15.50 1.53
N ARG A 307 2.17 -15.28 2.25
CA ARG A 307 1.81 -16.05 3.45
C ARG A 307 0.52 -16.80 3.27
N ASP A 308 0.46 -18.01 3.79
CA ASP A 308 -0.79 -18.75 3.95
C ASP A 308 -1.76 -17.97 4.84
N ALA A 309 -2.97 -17.72 4.35
CA ALA A 309 -3.95 -16.88 5.03
C ALA A 309 -4.49 -17.50 6.33
N ASP A 310 -4.48 -18.81 6.46
CA ASP A 310 -4.99 -19.50 7.64
C ASP A 310 -3.99 -19.56 8.79
N THR A 311 -2.72 -19.81 8.46
CA THR A 311 -1.65 -20.11 9.42
C THR A 311 -0.61 -19.01 9.57
N GLY A 312 -0.49 -18.10 8.59
CA GLY A 312 0.58 -17.12 8.50
C GLY A 312 1.94 -17.71 8.09
N GLU A 313 2.06 -19.04 7.82
CA GLU A 313 3.32 -19.65 7.35
C GLU A 313 3.75 -19.02 6.02
N VAL A 314 5.04 -18.71 5.89
CA VAL A 314 5.59 -18.08 4.69
C VAL A 314 5.78 -19.11 3.60
N LYS A 315 5.12 -18.90 2.46
CA LYS A 315 5.30 -19.71 1.25
C LYS A 315 6.58 -19.33 0.54
N TRP A 316 6.74 -18.05 0.25
CA TRP A 316 7.96 -17.48 -0.32
C TRP A 316 8.16 -16.03 0.16
N VAL A 317 9.39 -15.57 0.08
CA VAL A 317 9.79 -14.19 0.38
C VAL A 317 10.88 -13.77 -0.60
N TYR A 318 10.84 -12.53 -1.10
CA TYR A 318 11.83 -11.97 -2.02
C TYR A 318 12.25 -10.58 -1.56
N GLN A 319 13.56 -10.39 -1.29
CA GLN A 319 14.10 -9.10 -0.85
C GLN A 319 14.49 -8.26 -2.06
N MET A 320 13.84 -7.11 -2.23
CA MET A 320 14.03 -6.20 -3.37
C MET A 320 15.25 -5.29 -3.20
N THR A 321 15.51 -4.82 -1.99
CA THR A 321 16.64 -3.94 -1.65
C THR A 321 17.36 -4.51 -0.42
N PRO A 322 18.31 -5.46 -0.60
CA PRO A 322 19.16 -5.92 0.49
C PRO A 322 19.96 -4.77 1.08
N HIS A 323 20.08 -4.72 2.43
CA HIS A 323 20.85 -3.67 3.12
C HIS A 323 20.41 -2.26 2.70
N ASP A 324 19.12 -1.98 2.72
CA ASP A 324 18.60 -0.68 2.29
C ASP A 324 19.31 0.48 3.00
N GLU A 325 19.88 1.38 2.20
CA GLU A 325 20.69 2.51 2.65
C GLU A 325 20.00 3.87 2.45
N TRP A 326 18.73 3.86 1.94
CA TRP A 326 18.07 5.05 1.37
C TRP A 326 16.65 5.29 1.87
N ASP A 327 16.14 4.43 2.76
CA ASP A 327 14.73 4.42 3.18
C ASP A 327 13.76 4.10 2.02
N PHE A 328 14.05 3.08 1.23
CA PHE A 328 13.21 2.65 0.12
C PHE A 328 12.12 1.65 0.54
N ASP A 329 11.36 1.91 1.53
CA ASP A 329 10.29 1.03 2.02
C ASP A 329 9.58 0.19 0.94
N GLY A 330 9.58 -1.12 1.08
CA GLY A 330 8.99 -2.07 0.12
C GLY A 330 7.48 -2.31 0.31
N ILE A 331 6.75 -1.39 0.92
CA ILE A 331 5.37 -1.57 1.41
C ILE A 331 4.28 -1.33 0.36
N ASN A 332 4.63 -0.85 -0.81
CA ASN A 332 3.67 -0.48 -1.84
C ASN A 332 2.75 -1.66 -2.17
N GLU A 333 1.65 -1.38 -2.84
CA GLU A 333 0.66 -2.39 -3.20
C GLU A 333 1.23 -3.49 -4.10
N THR A 334 0.60 -4.63 -4.04
CA THR A 334 0.80 -5.76 -4.96
C THR A 334 -0.46 -5.95 -5.80
N VAL A 335 -0.29 -6.08 -7.12
CA VAL A 335 -1.40 -6.29 -8.06
C VAL A 335 -1.29 -7.68 -8.66
N LEU A 336 -2.36 -8.48 -8.53
CA LEU A 336 -2.39 -9.86 -9.00
C LEU A 336 -3.09 -9.93 -10.37
N VAL A 337 -2.35 -10.32 -11.40
CA VAL A 337 -2.88 -10.50 -12.75
C VAL A 337 -2.29 -11.75 -13.39
N ASP A 338 -3.08 -12.46 -14.19
CA ASP A 338 -2.58 -13.54 -15.02
C ASP A 338 -2.20 -12.96 -16.37
N GLN A 339 -0.94 -13.09 -16.76
CA GLN A 339 -0.42 -12.52 -18.01
C GLN A 339 0.70 -13.36 -18.62
N GLU A 340 0.85 -13.23 -19.94
CA GLU A 340 1.94 -13.87 -20.66
C GLU A 340 3.23 -13.06 -20.49
N VAL A 341 4.27 -13.69 -19.96
CA VAL A 341 5.63 -13.14 -19.84
C VAL A 341 6.60 -14.08 -20.53
N LYS A 342 7.42 -13.56 -21.45
CA LYS A 342 8.40 -14.34 -22.22
C LYS A 342 7.80 -15.59 -22.91
N GLY A 343 6.57 -15.47 -23.44
CA GLY A 343 5.90 -16.54 -24.19
C GLY A 343 5.23 -17.61 -23.31
N LYS A 344 5.17 -17.44 -21.99
CA LYS A 344 4.51 -18.36 -21.06
C LYS A 344 3.50 -17.61 -20.19
N MET A 345 2.33 -18.22 -20.00
CA MET A 345 1.32 -17.70 -19.08
C MET A 345 1.76 -17.93 -17.63
N HIS A 346 1.78 -16.85 -16.84
CA HIS A 346 2.09 -16.84 -15.41
C HIS A 346 0.94 -16.25 -14.60
N LYS A 347 0.78 -16.73 -13.39
CA LYS A 347 0.02 -16.04 -12.34
C LYS A 347 0.95 -15.00 -11.75
N THR A 348 0.92 -13.76 -12.26
CA THR A 348 1.89 -12.77 -11.82
C THR A 348 1.41 -11.96 -10.62
N ILE A 349 2.39 -11.49 -9.83
CA ILE A 349 2.29 -10.41 -8.88
C ILE A 349 3.17 -9.27 -9.41
N VAL A 350 2.59 -8.09 -9.52
CA VAL A 350 3.29 -6.88 -9.97
C VAL A 350 3.38 -5.90 -8.82
N HIS A 351 4.57 -5.36 -8.60
CA HIS A 351 4.87 -4.43 -7.52
C HIS A 351 5.78 -3.32 -8.05
N PHE A 352 5.41 -2.07 -7.78
CA PHE A 352 6.22 -0.90 -8.08
C PHE A 352 6.78 -0.35 -6.78
N ASP A 353 8.08 -0.55 -6.58
CA ASP A 353 8.75 -0.27 -5.32
C ASP A 353 9.23 1.19 -5.23
N ARG A 354 9.41 1.72 -4.00
CA ARG A 354 10.01 3.03 -3.78
C ARG A 354 11.37 3.16 -4.46
N ASN A 355 12.14 2.07 -4.52
CA ASN A 355 13.47 2.01 -5.12
C ASN A 355 13.51 2.33 -6.63
N GLY A 356 12.36 2.49 -7.27
CA GLY A 356 12.21 2.88 -8.66
C GLY A 356 12.17 1.74 -9.66
N PHE A 357 12.18 0.49 -9.18
CA PHE A 357 12.01 -0.70 -10.03
C PHE A 357 10.59 -1.26 -9.92
N GLY A 358 10.02 -1.63 -11.08
CA GLY A 358 8.82 -2.43 -11.19
C GLY A 358 9.19 -3.91 -11.26
N TYR A 359 8.70 -4.68 -10.31
CA TYR A 359 8.94 -6.11 -10.19
C TYR A 359 7.72 -6.90 -10.65
N THR A 360 7.94 -7.89 -11.52
CA THR A 360 6.95 -8.89 -11.91
C THR A 360 7.47 -10.25 -11.49
N LEU A 361 6.78 -10.91 -10.56
CA LEU A 361 7.11 -12.25 -10.11
C LEU A 361 5.96 -13.22 -10.42
N ASP A 362 6.25 -14.51 -10.50
CA ASP A 362 5.25 -15.54 -10.41
C ASP A 362 4.74 -15.62 -8.97
N ARG A 363 3.44 -15.36 -8.73
CA ARG A 363 2.89 -15.24 -7.37
C ARG A 363 2.73 -16.58 -6.65
N GLU A 364 2.80 -17.68 -7.38
CA GLU A 364 2.75 -19.02 -6.79
C GLU A 364 4.10 -19.45 -6.22
N THR A 365 5.20 -19.05 -6.87
CA THR A 365 6.55 -19.54 -6.57
C THR A 365 7.51 -18.49 -6.03
N GLY A 366 7.28 -17.20 -6.34
CA GLY A 366 8.22 -16.11 -6.08
C GLY A 366 9.34 -15.99 -7.14
N GLU A 367 9.21 -16.67 -8.31
CA GLU A 367 10.16 -16.54 -9.42
C GLU A 367 10.18 -15.11 -9.96
N LEU A 368 11.36 -14.51 -10.07
CA LEU A 368 11.55 -13.18 -10.65
C LEU A 368 11.51 -13.24 -12.17
N LEU A 369 10.50 -12.62 -12.78
CA LEU A 369 10.29 -12.64 -14.24
C LEU A 369 10.79 -11.37 -14.93
N VAL A 370 10.52 -10.19 -14.32
CA VAL A 370 10.92 -8.86 -14.81
C VAL A 370 11.26 -7.98 -13.63
N ALA A 371 12.33 -7.18 -13.74
CA ALA A 371 12.65 -6.10 -12.81
C ALA A 371 13.31 -4.96 -13.61
N GLU A 372 12.54 -3.89 -13.88
CA GLU A 372 12.96 -2.78 -14.72
C GLU A 372 12.55 -1.44 -14.10
N LYS A 373 13.30 -0.39 -14.41
CA LYS A 373 13.02 0.96 -13.93
C LYS A 373 11.73 1.51 -14.53
N PHE A 374 10.83 2.01 -13.69
CA PHE A 374 9.64 2.75 -14.13
C PHE A 374 9.83 4.28 -14.08
N ASP A 375 11.02 4.71 -13.72
CA ASP A 375 11.56 6.05 -13.85
C ASP A 375 13.04 5.93 -14.26
N ALA A 376 13.39 6.34 -15.48
CA ALA A 376 14.74 6.22 -16.00
C ALA A 376 15.77 7.14 -15.33
N SER A 377 15.33 8.10 -14.48
CA SER A 377 16.23 8.93 -13.68
C SER A 377 16.86 8.20 -12.49
N VAL A 378 16.32 7.04 -12.11
CA VAL A 378 16.83 6.20 -11.00
C VAL A 378 18.30 5.85 -11.23
N ASN A 379 19.15 6.18 -10.23
CA ASN A 379 20.62 6.08 -10.39
C ASN A 379 21.35 5.33 -9.26
N TRP A 380 20.71 5.06 -8.13
CA TRP A 380 21.32 4.35 -7.00
C TRP A 380 21.76 2.93 -7.35
N ALA A 381 21.05 2.29 -8.29
CA ALA A 381 21.40 1.01 -8.88
C ALA A 381 21.35 1.09 -10.41
N SER A 382 22.24 0.41 -11.09
CA SER A 382 22.26 0.36 -12.56
C SER A 382 21.10 -0.47 -13.11
N HIS A 383 20.87 -1.66 -12.53
CA HIS A 383 19.81 -2.61 -12.89
C HIS A 383 19.64 -3.63 -11.75
N VAL A 384 18.65 -4.50 -11.86
CA VAL A 384 18.53 -5.71 -11.03
C VAL A 384 19.13 -6.88 -11.81
N ASP A 385 20.15 -7.53 -11.25
CA ASP A 385 20.65 -8.78 -11.85
C ASP A 385 19.60 -9.88 -11.72
N MET A 386 19.03 -10.27 -12.84
CA MET A 386 17.93 -11.24 -12.90
C MET A 386 18.31 -12.62 -12.38
N LYS A 387 19.61 -12.97 -12.34
CA LYS A 387 20.09 -14.24 -11.82
C LYS A 387 20.15 -14.24 -10.30
N SER A 388 20.82 -13.28 -9.71
CA SER A 388 20.91 -13.14 -8.25
C SER A 388 19.62 -12.61 -7.64
N GLY A 389 18.82 -11.85 -8.40
CA GLY A 389 17.67 -11.10 -7.94
C GLY A 389 18.05 -9.84 -7.17
N ARG A 390 19.30 -9.40 -7.21
CA ARG A 390 19.81 -8.25 -6.43
C ARG A 390 20.05 -7.04 -7.31
N PRO A 391 19.76 -5.83 -6.81
CA PRO A 391 20.18 -4.60 -7.49
C PRO A 391 21.70 -4.47 -7.52
N GLU A 392 22.25 -4.03 -8.66
CA GLU A 392 23.65 -3.67 -8.83
C GLU A 392 23.87 -2.21 -8.42
N VAL A 393 24.24 -2.04 -7.14
CA VAL A 393 24.41 -0.72 -6.50
C VAL A 393 25.53 0.07 -7.17
N VAL A 394 25.27 1.35 -7.45
CA VAL A 394 26.28 2.29 -7.95
C VAL A 394 26.97 2.93 -6.74
N SER A 395 28.23 2.61 -6.53
CA SER A 395 29.00 2.98 -5.33
C SER A 395 28.99 4.46 -5.00
N LYS A 396 28.93 5.34 -6.01
CA LYS A 396 28.81 6.80 -5.81
C LYS A 396 27.58 7.18 -4.96
N TYR A 397 26.50 6.42 -5.04
CA TYR A 397 25.22 6.67 -4.40
C TYR A 397 24.95 5.77 -3.19
N SER A 398 25.92 4.93 -2.80
CA SER A 398 25.86 4.13 -1.59
C SER A 398 26.26 4.98 -0.38
N THR A 399 25.36 5.13 0.57
CA THR A 399 25.62 5.88 1.80
C THR A 399 26.55 5.10 2.74
N GLU A 400 26.51 3.75 2.71
CA GLU A 400 27.47 2.91 3.44
C GLU A 400 28.90 3.06 2.92
N GLN A 401 29.10 2.98 1.60
CA GLN A 401 30.42 3.08 1.00
C GLN A 401 31.02 4.49 1.13
N ASN A 402 30.19 5.52 1.16
CA ASN A 402 30.61 6.89 1.40
C ASN A 402 30.94 7.14 2.88
N GLY A 403 30.30 6.39 3.80
CA GLY A 403 30.56 6.44 5.24
C GLY A 403 29.59 7.34 6.02
N ALA A 404 29.55 7.12 7.34
CA ALA A 404 28.80 7.99 8.25
C ALA A 404 29.36 9.43 8.24
N ASP A 405 28.49 10.41 8.49
CA ASP A 405 28.80 11.84 8.46
C ASP A 405 29.32 12.34 7.09
N VAL A 406 29.00 11.62 6.01
CA VAL A 406 29.30 12.02 4.63
C VAL A 406 28.01 12.24 3.86
N ASN A 407 27.84 13.44 3.32
CA ASN A 407 26.67 13.79 2.51
C ASN A 407 26.79 13.18 1.09
N SER A 408 26.03 12.13 0.82
CA SER A 408 25.92 11.50 -0.50
C SER A 408 24.92 12.29 -1.35
N GLN A 409 25.38 12.91 -2.45
CA GLN A 409 24.61 13.87 -3.22
C GLN A 409 23.95 13.28 -4.48
N GLY A 410 22.75 13.77 -4.79
CA GLY A 410 22.06 13.50 -6.05
C GLY A 410 21.61 12.05 -6.22
N ILE A 411 21.23 11.38 -5.14
CA ILE A 411 20.67 10.03 -5.16
C ILE A 411 19.24 10.07 -5.72
N CYS A 412 18.95 9.31 -6.74
CA CYS A 412 17.61 9.20 -7.34
C CYS A 412 17.12 7.73 -7.30
N PRO A 413 15.91 7.48 -6.78
CA PRO A 413 14.98 8.47 -6.24
C PRO A 413 15.35 8.97 -4.86
N ALA A 414 14.64 9.99 -4.37
CA ALA A 414 14.67 10.37 -2.96
C ALA A 414 14.01 9.29 -2.07
N ALA A 415 14.11 9.41 -0.76
CA ALA A 415 13.47 8.51 0.21
C ALA A 415 11.94 8.38 0.04
N LEU A 416 11.27 9.40 -0.50
CA LEU A 416 9.88 9.31 -0.93
C LEU A 416 9.64 8.22 -1.99
N GLY A 417 10.71 7.74 -2.64
CA GLY A 417 10.67 6.78 -3.75
C GLY A 417 10.26 7.38 -5.10
N SER A 418 10.44 6.66 -6.18
CA SER A 418 9.80 6.99 -7.49
C SER A 418 8.27 6.85 -7.40
N LYS A 419 7.76 6.18 -6.37
CA LYS A 419 6.38 6.02 -5.96
C LYS A 419 6.37 5.72 -4.45
N ASN A 420 5.30 6.07 -3.75
CA ASN A 420 5.10 5.73 -2.35
C ASN A 420 3.82 4.88 -2.19
N GLN A 421 3.05 5.09 -1.15
CA GLN A 421 1.86 4.32 -0.80
C GLN A 421 0.71 4.43 -1.83
N GLN A 422 0.66 5.45 -2.65
CA GLN A 422 -0.44 5.68 -3.60
C GLN A 422 -0.59 4.52 -4.58
N PRO A 423 -1.74 3.78 -4.58
CA PRO A 423 -1.85 2.55 -5.34
C PRO A 423 -2.05 2.80 -6.84
N VAL A 424 -1.41 1.94 -7.64
CA VAL A 424 -1.58 1.89 -9.11
C VAL A 424 -2.93 1.31 -9.48
N SER A 425 -3.33 1.51 -10.74
CA SER A 425 -4.42 0.77 -11.37
C SER A 425 -3.92 -0.02 -12.59
N TYR A 426 -4.62 -1.11 -12.90
CA TYR A 426 -4.34 -1.95 -14.06
C TYR A 426 -5.57 -2.02 -14.97
N SER A 427 -5.40 -1.91 -16.28
CA SER A 427 -6.48 -2.12 -17.24
C SER A 427 -6.26 -3.40 -18.04
N PRO A 428 -7.17 -4.38 -17.98
CA PRO A 428 -7.09 -5.57 -18.81
C PRO A 428 -7.28 -5.27 -20.31
N LYS A 429 -7.90 -4.14 -20.67
CA LYS A 429 -8.09 -3.71 -22.05
C LYS A 429 -6.80 -3.24 -22.73
N THR A 430 -5.90 -2.62 -21.97
CA THR A 430 -4.60 -2.14 -22.47
C THR A 430 -3.45 -3.05 -22.08
N GLY A 431 -3.61 -3.85 -21.02
CA GLY A 431 -2.54 -4.62 -20.40
C GLY A 431 -1.52 -3.75 -19.66
N LEU A 432 -1.85 -2.49 -19.36
CA LEU A 432 -0.95 -1.51 -18.76
C LEU A 432 -1.29 -1.23 -17.29
N PHE A 433 -0.26 -0.90 -16.52
CA PHE A 433 -0.34 -0.34 -15.19
C PHE A 433 -0.18 1.17 -15.23
N TYR A 434 -0.96 1.89 -14.43
CA TYR A 434 -0.95 3.36 -14.37
C TYR A 434 -0.43 3.79 -13.01
N ILE A 435 0.75 4.38 -13.01
CA ILE A 435 1.55 4.66 -11.83
C ILE A 435 1.46 6.14 -11.48
N SER A 436 0.96 6.43 -10.29
CA SER A 436 1.08 7.73 -9.64
C SER A 436 2.49 7.85 -9.07
N GLY A 437 3.32 8.73 -9.61
CA GLY A 437 4.75 8.75 -9.35
C GLY A 437 5.28 10.05 -8.77
N ASN A 438 6.43 9.91 -8.09
CA ASN A 438 7.30 10.98 -7.63
C ASN A 438 8.50 11.06 -8.58
N HIS A 439 9.10 12.24 -8.71
CA HIS A 439 10.25 12.47 -9.59
C HIS A 439 11.29 13.37 -8.90
N LEU A 440 11.85 12.85 -7.81
CA LEU A 440 12.77 13.57 -6.93
C LEU A 440 14.05 12.77 -6.72
N CYS A 441 15.13 13.53 -6.46
CA CYS A 441 16.38 13.04 -5.94
C CYS A 441 16.64 13.62 -4.55
N MET A 442 17.67 13.16 -3.86
CA MET A 442 18.04 13.64 -2.53
C MET A 442 19.54 13.72 -2.35
N ASP A 443 19.92 14.57 -1.42
CA ASP A 443 21.17 14.47 -0.70
C ASP A 443 20.89 13.80 0.63
N TYR A 444 21.78 12.92 1.08
CA TYR A 444 21.56 12.04 2.22
C TYR A 444 22.84 11.91 3.05
N GLU A 445 22.76 12.29 4.33
CA GLU A 445 23.87 12.23 5.27
C GLU A 445 23.48 11.36 6.48
N PRO A 446 24.01 10.11 6.58
CA PRO A 446 23.78 9.27 7.75
C PRO A 446 24.62 9.73 8.93
N PHE A 447 24.07 9.66 10.14
CA PHE A 447 24.77 9.94 11.39
C PHE A 447 24.45 8.88 12.46
N GLU A 448 25.30 8.78 13.46
CA GLU A 448 25.08 7.83 14.56
C GLU A 448 23.91 8.25 15.44
N VAL A 449 23.04 7.30 15.75
CA VAL A 449 21.89 7.46 16.63
C VAL A 449 21.79 6.31 17.62
N SER A 450 21.38 6.62 18.87
CA SER A 450 21.12 5.61 19.89
C SER A 450 19.65 5.31 20.00
N TYR A 451 19.31 4.01 20.14
CA TYR A 451 17.94 3.59 20.33
C TYR A 451 17.41 3.88 21.73
N THR A 452 16.26 4.53 21.77
CA THR A 452 15.44 4.67 22.97
C THR A 452 13.98 4.38 22.60
N ALA A 453 13.34 3.45 23.31
CA ALA A 453 11.97 3.06 22.99
C ALA A 453 11.00 4.25 22.97
N GLY A 454 10.20 4.36 21.92
CA GLY A 454 9.25 5.47 21.73
C GLY A 454 9.87 6.80 21.32
N GLN A 455 11.18 6.83 21.03
CA GLN A 455 11.87 8.01 20.51
C GLN A 455 12.30 7.78 19.06
N PRO A 456 12.45 8.84 18.24
CA PRO A 456 12.94 8.72 16.88
C PRO A 456 14.32 8.03 16.81
N TYR A 457 14.42 7.02 15.93
CA TYR A 457 15.62 6.22 15.68
C TYR A 457 15.97 6.26 14.18
N VAL A 458 15.99 7.46 13.59
CA VAL A 458 16.20 7.70 12.16
C VAL A 458 17.68 7.59 11.79
N GLY A 459 18.54 8.49 12.29
CA GLY A 459 19.99 8.48 12.04
C GLY A 459 20.38 8.95 10.64
N ALA A 460 19.59 9.85 10.02
CA ALA A 460 19.94 10.51 8.77
C ALA A 460 19.29 11.89 8.64
N THR A 461 19.97 12.77 7.89
CA THR A 461 19.43 14.05 7.41
C THR A 461 19.28 14.00 5.90
N LEU A 462 18.17 14.51 5.38
CA LEU A 462 17.85 14.51 3.97
C LEU A 462 17.54 15.91 3.46
N ASN A 463 17.91 16.16 2.19
CA ASN A 463 17.43 17.30 1.42
C ASN A 463 16.88 16.76 0.08
N MET A 464 15.67 17.15 -0.31
CA MET A 464 15.01 16.64 -1.52
C MET A 464 14.91 17.71 -2.59
N MET A 465 15.07 17.29 -3.86
CA MET A 465 15.08 18.17 -5.01
C MET A 465 14.47 17.49 -6.25
N PRO A 466 14.05 18.26 -7.29
CA PRO A 466 13.63 17.68 -8.57
C PRO A 466 14.74 16.82 -9.17
N ALA A 467 14.37 15.73 -9.86
CA ALA A 467 15.34 14.84 -10.51
C ALA A 467 16.08 15.52 -11.69
N GLY A 468 15.48 16.55 -12.31
CA GLY A 468 16.13 17.30 -13.38
C GLY A 468 16.40 16.51 -14.65
N ALA A 469 15.73 15.37 -14.82
CA ALA A 469 15.92 14.43 -15.92
C ALA A 469 14.57 13.96 -16.47
N ASP A 470 14.56 13.47 -17.68
CA ASP A 470 13.36 12.93 -18.32
C ASP A 470 13.06 11.51 -17.83
N VAL A 471 11.82 11.25 -17.42
CA VAL A 471 11.35 9.98 -16.86
C VAL A 471 11.54 8.78 -17.78
N MET A 472 11.38 8.99 -19.09
CA MET A 472 11.45 7.89 -20.07
C MET A 472 12.88 7.58 -20.51
N THR A 473 13.77 8.57 -20.48
CA THR A 473 15.11 8.46 -21.05
C THR A 473 16.24 8.60 -20.02
N GLY A 474 15.95 9.14 -18.84
CA GLY A 474 16.95 9.45 -17.82
C GLY A 474 17.94 10.55 -18.19
N LYS A 475 17.72 11.24 -19.32
CA LYS A 475 18.59 12.33 -19.76
C LYS A 475 18.24 13.60 -19.03
N ALA A 476 19.26 14.33 -18.59
CA ALA A 476 19.09 15.66 -18.01
C ALA A 476 18.32 16.55 -18.99
N ASP A 477 17.20 17.12 -18.58
CA ASP A 477 16.35 18.01 -19.37
C ASP A 477 16.06 19.36 -18.68
N GLY A 478 16.61 19.55 -17.46
CA GLY A 478 16.46 20.77 -16.68
C GLY A 478 15.03 21.01 -16.17
N THR A 479 14.16 20.02 -16.22
CA THR A 479 12.80 20.16 -15.68
C THR A 479 12.80 20.20 -14.17
N THR A 480 11.83 20.92 -13.61
CA THR A 480 11.63 21.08 -12.17
C THR A 480 10.37 20.39 -11.67
N ASN A 481 9.76 19.52 -12.50
CA ASN A 481 8.60 18.75 -12.06
C ASN A 481 8.99 17.74 -10.98
N LEU A 482 8.14 17.64 -9.96
CA LEU A 482 8.33 16.75 -8.81
C LEU A 482 7.53 15.45 -8.94
N GLY A 483 6.71 15.34 -9.97
CA GLY A 483 5.82 14.20 -10.16
C GLY A 483 5.61 13.80 -11.60
N GLN A 484 4.99 12.64 -11.74
CA GLN A 484 4.66 12.04 -13.02
C GLN A 484 3.46 11.12 -12.90
N PHE A 485 2.74 10.93 -14.00
CA PHE A 485 1.74 9.88 -14.14
C PHE A 485 2.10 9.02 -15.35
N THR A 486 2.39 7.74 -15.11
CA THR A 486 3.10 6.89 -16.08
C THR A 486 2.32 5.62 -16.39
N ALA A 487 2.23 5.23 -17.68
CA ALA A 487 1.77 3.91 -18.09
C ALA A 487 2.94 2.97 -18.34
N PHE A 488 2.88 1.77 -17.76
CA PHE A 488 3.95 0.80 -17.77
C PHE A 488 3.46 -0.59 -18.18
N ASP A 489 4.20 -1.25 -19.05
CA ASP A 489 3.98 -2.66 -19.41
C ASP A 489 4.87 -3.57 -18.54
N ALA A 490 4.27 -4.19 -17.54
CA ALA A 490 4.98 -5.07 -16.59
C ALA A 490 5.46 -6.40 -17.18
N LYS A 491 4.99 -6.77 -18.39
CA LYS A 491 5.46 -7.98 -19.12
C LYS A 491 6.82 -7.75 -19.75
N THR A 492 7.07 -6.52 -20.19
CA THR A 492 8.28 -6.13 -20.91
C THR A 492 9.19 -5.19 -20.13
N GLY A 493 8.70 -4.62 -19.01
CA GLY A 493 9.43 -3.65 -18.22
C GLY A 493 9.56 -2.28 -18.90
N LYS A 494 8.63 -1.90 -19.78
CA LYS A 494 8.73 -0.67 -20.56
C LYS A 494 7.75 0.40 -20.11
N ILE A 495 8.25 1.62 -20.01
CA ILE A 495 7.43 2.83 -19.92
C ILE A 495 6.80 3.07 -21.31
N ILE A 496 5.47 3.17 -21.39
CA ILE A 496 4.74 3.35 -22.64
C ILE A 496 4.49 4.84 -22.90
N TRP A 497 4.07 5.57 -21.88
CA TRP A 497 3.96 7.02 -21.87
C TRP A 497 4.09 7.55 -20.44
N SER A 498 4.47 8.82 -20.29
CA SER A 498 4.54 9.51 -19.02
C SER A 498 4.13 10.97 -19.17
N ASN A 499 3.26 11.44 -18.28
CA ASN A 499 2.87 12.84 -18.17
C ASN A 499 3.63 13.48 -17.00
N LYS A 500 4.29 14.62 -17.24
CA LYS A 500 4.93 15.41 -16.18
C LYS A 500 3.86 16.12 -15.36
N GLU A 501 4.00 16.08 -14.03
CA GLU A 501 3.17 16.81 -13.09
C GLU A 501 4.04 17.73 -12.24
N GLN A 502 3.56 18.93 -11.96
CA GLN A 502 4.33 19.94 -11.24
C GLN A 502 4.78 19.43 -9.87
N PHE A 503 3.89 18.77 -9.14
CA PHE A 503 4.17 18.13 -7.86
C PHE A 503 3.94 16.62 -7.98
N SER A 504 4.43 15.85 -7.00
CA SER A 504 4.20 14.41 -6.92
C SER A 504 2.72 14.06 -7.08
N VAL A 505 2.46 12.98 -7.80
CA VAL A 505 1.10 12.41 -7.85
C VAL A 505 0.96 11.46 -6.66
N TRP A 506 0.33 11.93 -5.59
CA TRP A 506 0.24 11.23 -4.30
C TRP A 506 -1.10 10.52 -4.09
N SER A 507 -1.97 10.49 -5.10
CA SER A 507 -3.27 9.83 -5.06
C SER A 507 -3.25 8.47 -5.75
N GLY A 508 -4.05 7.50 -5.24
CA GLY A 508 -4.29 6.27 -5.96
C GLY A 508 -5.14 6.49 -7.21
N SER A 509 -4.74 5.87 -8.33
CA SER A 509 -5.47 5.93 -9.60
C SER A 509 -6.58 4.89 -9.69
N VAL A 510 -7.54 5.07 -10.61
CA VAL A 510 -8.54 4.08 -11.00
C VAL A 510 -8.71 4.04 -12.51
N ALA A 511 -8.59 2.85 -13.10
CA ALA A 511 -8.85 2.60 -14.51
C ALA A 511 -10.28 2.06 -14.72
N THR A 512 -10.92 2.40 -15.84
CA THR A 512 -12.29 1.97 -16.11
C THR A 512 -12.44 1.37 -17.51
N ALA A 513 -13.50 0.60 -17.71
CA ALA A 513 -13.88 0.09 -19.02
C ALA A 513 -14.29 1.20 -20.03
N GLY A 514 -14.40 2.45 -19.56
CA GLY A 514 -14.58 3.64 -20.38
C GLY A 514 -13.31 4.12 -21.11
N ASP A 515 -12.22 3.36 -21.07
CA ASP A 515 -10.90 3.65 -21.65
C ASP A 515 -10.23 4.91 -21.07
N ILE A 516 -10.53 5.23 -19.81
CA ILE A 516 -9.99 6.36 -19.07
C ILE A 516 -9.38 5.93 -17.74
N VAL A 517 -8.43 6.73 -17.25
CA VAL A 517 -7.82 6.57 -15.95
C VAL A 517 -7.95 7.88 -15.17
N PHE A 518 -8.47 7.80 -13.94
CA PHE A 518 -8.56 8.94 -13.03
C PHE A 518 -7.43 8.92 -12.02
N TYR A 519 -6.93 10.12 -11.66
CA TYR A 519 -6.00 10.34 -10.56
C TYR A 519 -6.14 11.76 -10.00
N GLY A 520 -5.61 12.01 -8.82
CA GLY A 520 -5.59 13.33 -8.20
C GLY A 520 -4.19 13.93 -8.12
N THR A 521 -4.08 15.25 -8.01
CA THR A 521 -2.81 15.96 -7.85
C THR A 521 -2.73 16.66 -6.50
N LEU A 522 -1.51 16.96 -6.03
CA LEU A 522 -1.30 17.70 -4.78
C LEU A 522 -1.86 19.11 -4.82
N GLU A 523 -1.94 19.73 -6.01
CA GLU A 523 -2.61 21.04 -6.18
C GLU A 523 -4.12 20.94 -5.97
N GLY A 524 -4.70 19.73 -6.05
CA GLY A 524 -6.12 19.48 -5.87
C GLY A 524 -6.90 19.24 -7.16
N TYR A 525 -6.26 18.93 -8.28
CA TYR A 525 -6.98 18.56 -9.49
C TYR A 525 -7.33 17.08 -9.52
N LEU A 526 -8.62 16.75 -9.67
CA LEU A 526 -9.04 15.47 -10.20
C LEU A 526 -8.85 15.50 -11.71
N LYS A 527 -8.04 14.61 -12.25
CA LYS A 527 -7.75 14.47 -13.69
C LYS A 527 -8.26 13.16 -14.24
N ALA A 528 -8.60 13.13 -15.52
CA ALA A 528 -8.81 11.92 -16.29
C ALA A 528 -7.99 11.97 -17.57
N VAL A 529 -7.34 10.86 -17.88
CA VAL A 529 -6.52 10.70 -19.08
C VAL A 529 -7.02 9.51 -19.92
N ASP A 530 -6.78 9.57 -21.23
CA ASP A 530 -6.95 8.44 -22.13
C ASP A 530 -5.98 7.31 -21.73
N ALA A 531 -6.49 6.11 -21.52
CA ALA A 531 -5.72 4.99 -21.01
C ALA A 531 -4.57 4.54 -21.93
N LYS A 532 -4.71 4.72 -23.26
CA LYS A 532 -3.71 4.28 -24.25
C LYS A 532 -2.62 5.32 -24.49
N THR A 533 -2.99 6.61 -24.45
CA THR A 533 -2.12 7.69 -24.92
C THR A 533 -1.64 8.63 -23.84
N GLY A 534 -2.25 8.59 -22.64
CA GLY A 534 -2.00 9.55 -21.55
C GLY A 534 -2.58 10.94 -21.78
N LYS A 535 -3.27 11.19 -22.92
CA LYS A 535 -3.84 12.51 -23.22
C LYS A 535 -4.82 12.94 -22.13
N GLU A 536 -4.61 14.13 -21.54
CA GLU A 536 -5.56 14.72 -20.58
C GLU A 536 -6.91 15.00 -21.29
N LEU A 537 -7.98 14.47 -20.73
CA LEU A 537 -9.35 14.58 -21.22
C LEU A 537 -10.22 15.45 -20.31
N TYR A 538 -9.85 15.54 -19.03
CA TYR A 538 -10.62 16.23 -18.01
C TYR A 538 -9.73 16.64 -16.84
N LYS A 539 -10.05 17.79 -16.26
CA LYS A 539 -9.54 18.21 -14.94
C LYS A 539 -10.55 19.08 -14.20
N PHE A 540 -10.62 18.91 -12.90
CA PHE A 540 -11.47 19.70 -12.01
C PHE A 540 -10.72 20.01 -10.71
N LYS A 541 -10.77 21.27 -10.28
CA LYS A 541 -10.13 21.72 -9.04
C LYS A 541 -11.03 21.46 -7.84
N THR A 542 -10.61 20.59 -6.93
CA THR A 542 -11.24 20.32 -5.63
C THR A 542 -10.80 21.36 -4.58
N PRO A 543 -11.48 21.45 -3.42
CA PRO A 543 -11.16 22.45 -2.40
C PRO A 543 -9.76 22.34 -1.78
N SER A 544 -9.14 21.16 -1.80
CA SER A 544 -7.81 20.91 -1.23
C SER A 544 -7.01 19.95 -2.12
N GLY A 545 -5.73 19.79 -1.82
CA GLY A 545 -4.88 18.78 -2.45
C GLY A 545 -5.44 17.38 -2.34
N ILE A 546 -5.23 16.54 -3.35
CA ILE A 546 -5.72 15.17 -3.38
C ILE A 546 -4.55 14.23 -3.12
N ILE A 547 -4.60 13.54 -1.98
CA ILE A 547 -3.72 12.43 -1.62
C ILE A 547 -4.51 11.13 -1.40
N GLY A 548 -5.84 11.23 -1.48
CA GLY A 548 -6.76 10.11 -1.37
C GLY A 548 -6.92 9.32 -2.66
N ASN A 549 -7.45 8.11 -2.54
CA ASN A 549 -7.69 7.21 -3.66
C ASN A 549 -8.96 7.58 -4.41
N VAL A 550 -8.88 7.69 -5.74
CA VAL A 550 -10.05 7.87 -6.59
C VAL A 550 -10.76 6.52 -6.75
N ASN A 551 -12.05 6.47 -6.46
CA ASN A 551 -12.88 5.26 -6.59
C ASN A 551 -14.10 5.53 -7.49
N THR A 552 -14.66 4.48 -8.09
CA THR A 552 -15.84 4.58 -8.94
C THR A 552 -16.81 3.43 -8.68
N TRP A 553 -18.10 3.74 -8.72
CA TRP A 553 -19.18 2.79 -8.48
C TRP A 553 -20.43 3.20 -9.27
N SER A 554 -21.51 2.44 -9.19
CA SER A 554 -22.79 2.85 -9.75
C SER A 554 -23.91 2.80 -8.71
N TYR A 555 -24.86 3.71 -8.83
CA TYR A 555 -26.06 3.74 -8.01
C TYR A 555 -27.27 4.13 -8.86
N ASN A 556 -28.35 3.35 -8.81
CA ASN A 556 -29.55 3.56 -9.62
C ASN A 556 -29.26 3.75 -11.12
N GLY A 557 -28.33 2.95 -11.68
CA GLY A 557 -27.98 2.98 -13.10
C GLY A 557 -27.08 4.15 -13.53
N LYS A 558 -26.63 4.98 -12.58
CA LYS A 558 -25.73 6.12 -12.83
C LYS A 558 -24.34 5.82 -12.25
N GLN A 559 -23.31 6.05 -13.05
CA GLN A 559 -21.92 5.92 -12.59
C GLN A 559 -21.47 7.17 -11.85
N TYR A 560 -20.76 6.97 -10.76
CA TYR A 560 -20.14 7.99 -9.92
C TYR A 560 -18.64 7.79 -9.81
N VAL A 561 -17.93 8.89 -9.60
CA VAL A 561 -16.50 8.93 -9.25
C VAL A 561 -16.38 9.73 -7.96
N GLY A 562 -15.73 9.17 -6.94
CA GLY A 562 -15.57 9.84 -5.64
C GLY A 562 -14.11 9.94 -5.25
N VAL A 563 -13.75 11.06 -4.63
CA VAL A 563 -12.41 11.31 -4.11
C VAL A 563 -12.47 12.15 -2.84
N LEU A 564 -11.64 11.79 -1.86
CA LEU A 564 -11.36 12.63 -0.69
C LEU A 564 -10.24 13.62 -1.04
N SER A 565 -10.46 14.90 -0.75
CA SER A 565 -9.46 15.96 -0.88
C SER A 565 -9.16 16.58 0.48
N GLY A 566 -7.90 16.55 0.86
CA GLY A 566 -7.34 17.07 2.09
C GLY A 566 -5.84 16.86 2.02
N ILE A 567 -5.07 17.97 1.89
CA ILE A 567 -3.61 17.94 1.77
C ILE A 567 -2.96 17.50 3.07
N GLY A 568 -1.93 16.67 2.96
CA GLY A 568 -1.12 16.12 4.03
C GLY A 568 -0.26 14.97 3.52
N GLY A 569 -0.01 13.99 4.36
CA GLY A 569 0.98 12.94 4.10
C GLY A 569 2.38 13.53 4.02
N TRP A 570 3.38 12.71 3.75
CA TRP A 570 4.77 13.18 3.75
C TRP A 570 5.02 14.30 2.74
N ALA A 571 4.49 14.22 1.52
CA ALA A 571 4.62 15.27 0.50
C ALA A 571 3.92 16.59 0.88
N GLY A 572 2.88 16.54 1.71
CA GLY A 572 2.12 17.70 2.16
C GLY A 572 2.42 18.16 3.58
N ILE A 573 3.42 17.59 4.26
CA ILE A 573 3.65 17.77 5.70
C ILE A 573 3.95 19.24 6.06
N GLY A 574 4.62 19.98 5.20
CA GLY A 574 4.89 21.41 5.39
C GLY A 574 3.61 22.21 5.62
N ILE A 575 2.55 21.93 4.86
CA ILE A 575 1.22 22.55 5.03
C ILE A 575 0.48 21.93 6.20
N ALA A 576 0.44 20.59 6.26
CA ALA A 576 -0.39 19.84 7.21
C ALA A 576 0.04 20.03 8.66
N ALA A 577 1.33 20.08 8.94
CA ALA A 577 1.90 20.25 10.27
C ALA A 577 2.43 21.67 10.53
N GLY A 578 2.36 22.58 9.53
CA GLY A 578 2.82 23.96 9.67
C GLY A 578 4.34 24.05 9.86
N LEU A 579 5.12 23.17 9.21
CA LEU A 579 6.58 23.11 9.36
C LEU A 579 7.33 24.11 8.47
N ASP A 580 6.69 24.67 7.43
CA ASP A 580 7.33 25.63 6.53
C ASP A 580 7.22 27.05 7.10
N ASP A 581 8.33 27.57 7.63
CA ASP A 581 8.47 28.97 8.10
C ASP A 581 9.04 29.92 7.03
N GLY A 582 9.26 29.41 5.80
CA GLY A 582 9.81 30.17 4.67
C GLY A 582 11.31 30.39 4.73
N THR A 583 12.04 29.84 5.71
CA THR A 583 13.49 29.96 5.84
C THR A 583 14.23 28.76 5.26
N ASP A 584 15.54 28.94 4.98
CA ASP A 584 16.38 27.80 4.54
C ASP A 584 16.50 26.71 5.61
N LYS A 585 16.38 27.08 6.89
CA LYS A 585 16.43 26.15 8.02
C LYS A 585 15.25 25.18 7.97
N SER A 586 14.05 25.62 7.60
CA SER A 586 12.89 24.75 7.48
C SER A 586 12.95 23.80 6.27
N SER A 587 13.89 24.01 5.32
CA SER A 587 13.97 23.18 4.10
C SER A 587 14.27 21.72 4.39
N THR A 588 14.95 21.38 5.48
CA THR A 588 15.25 20.00 5.91
C THR A 588 14.18 19.41 6.82
N GLU A 589 13.20 20.20 7.27
CA GLU A 589 12.10 19.72 8.08
C GLU A 589 11.25 18.68 7.30
N GLY A 590 10.55 17.84 8.04
CA GLY A 590 9.79 16.74 7.44
C GLY A 590 10.70 15.80 6.63
N LEU A 591 11.94 15.59 7.09
CA LEU A 591 12.95 14.77 6.41
C LEU A 591 13.18 15.22 4.95
N GLY A 592 13.33 16.54 4.74
CA GLY A 592 13.63 17.17 3.45
C GLY A 592 12.41 17.46 2.56
N ALA A 593 11.22 17.00 2.91
CA ALA A 593 10.03 17.22 2.09
C ALA A 593 9.58 18.69 2.08
N VAL A 594 9.72 19.43 3.20
CA VAL A 594 9.31 20.85 3.29
C VAL A 594 10.03 21.69 2.23
N GLY A 595 11.33 21.50 2.04
CA GLY A 595 12.10 22.21 1.01
C GLY A 595 11.62 21.93 -0.40
N ALA A 596 11.41 20.67 -0.73
CA ALA A 596 10.98 20.23 -2.06
C ALA A 596 9.58 20.75 -2.43
N TYR A 597 8.65 20.78 -1.47
CA TYR A 597 7.24 21.11 -1.73
C TYR A 597 6.83 22.51 -1.25
N ARG A 598 7.76 23.38 -0.89
CA ARG A 598 7.48 24.73 -0.35
C ARG A 598 6.48 25.54 -1.17
N SER A 599 6.59 25.52 -2.50
CA SER A 599 5.70 26.26 -3.38
C SER A 599 4.26 25.72 -3.43
N LEU A 600 4.01 24.52 -2.89
CA LEU A 600 2.69 23.87 -2.90
C LEU A 600 1.65 24.70 -2.13
N SER A 601 2.06 25.42 -1.08
CA SER A 601 1.19 26.30 -0.29
C SER A 601 0.54 27.44 -1.08
N SER A 602 1.09 27.78 -2.26
CA SER A 602 0.51 28.74 -3.21
C SER A 602 -0.64 28.17 -4.02
N TYR A 603 -0.80 26.84 -4.07
CA TYR A 603 -1.78 26.15 -4.91
C TYR A 603 -2.94 25.53 -4.12
N THR A 604 -2.70 25.17 -2.86
CA THR A 604 -3.67 24.44 -2.04
C THR A 604 -3.60 24.85 -0.57
N LYS A 605 -4.65 24.54 0.17
CA LYS A 605 -4.77 24.75 1.62
C LYS A 605 -5.36 23.50 2.26
N LEU A 606 -5.30 23.43 3.59
CA LEU A 606 -5.93 22.36 4.35
C LEU A 606 -7.40 22.17 3.96
N GLY A 607 -7.85 20.93 3.98
CA GLY A 607 -9.21 20.56 3.65
C GLY A 607 -9.57 19.17 4.18
N GLY A 608 -10.80 18.77 3.94
CA GLY A 608 -11.32 17.46 4.32
C GLY A 608 -12.69 17.26 3.70
N THR A 609 -12.74 16.96 2.39
CA THR A 609 -13.99 16.93 1.63
C THR A 609 -14.04 15.69 0.74
N LEU A 610 -15.11 14.89 0.87
CA LEU A 610 -15.51 13.96 -0.17
C LEU A 610 -16.21 14.75 -1.27
N THR A 611 -15.73 14.66 -2.52
CA THR A 611 -16.44 15.16 -3.70
C THR A 611 -16.84 13.98 -4.58
N VAL A 612 -18.10 13.89 -4.92
CA VAL A 612 -18.67 12.86 -5.78
C VAL A 612 -19.11 13.48 -7.10
N PHE A 613 -18.62 12.91 -8.19
CA PHE A 613 -18.85 13.38 -9.56
C PHE A 613 -19.76 12.44 -10.33
N ALA A 614 -20.52 13.00 -11.26
CA ALA A 614 -21.34 12.25 -12.21
C ALA A 614 -21.51 13.05 -13.53
N LEU A 615 -21.93 12.36 -14.59
CA LEU A 615 -22.38 13.05 -15.80
C LEU A 615 -23.66 13.86 -15.51
N PRO A 616 -23.88 14.97 -16.20
CA PRO A 616 -25.16 15.69 -16.11
C PRO A 616 -26.33 14.78 -16.51
N ASN A 617 -27.55 15.12 -16.03
CA ASN A 617 -28.76 14.38 -16.36
C ASN A 617 -29.17 14.59 -17.81
#